data_8f05788ac6bf9f1dda4b95aa683411e3
#
_entry.id   8f05788ac6bf9f1dda4b95aa683411e3
#
_cell.length_a   1.000
_cell.length_b   1.000
_cell.length_c   1.000
_cell.angle_alpha   90.00
_cell.angle_beta   90.00
_cell.angle_gamma   90.00
#
_symmetry.space_group_name_H-M   'P 1'
#
loop_
_entity.id
_entity.type
_entity.pdbx_description
1 polymer ?
#
loop_
_entity_poly.entity_id
_entity_poly.type
_entity_poly.pdbx_seq_one_letter_code
_entity_poly.pdbx_strand_id
1 'polypeptide(L)'
;ALPLINQIRERAKKSTGLIDYAENVDIALYVDNVNCNWTKPYAREALRWERRLELAMESQRFFDLVRWGIADSVINTFYKEEAPKRTYYEDAHFEKNRAEYVPIPQQQINFSKQVYKQNYGY
;
A
#
# COMPACT_ATOMS: atom_id res chain seq x y z
N ALA A 1 -19.63 -2.59 2.68
CA ALA A 1 -18.21 -2.97 2.59
C ALA A 1 -17.99 -4.40 3.08
N LEU A 2 -18.47 -4.76 4.30
CA LEU A 2 -18.26 -6.07 4.90
C LEU A 2 -18.58 -7.26 3.97
N PRO A 3 -19.78 -7.36 3.34
CA PRO A 3 -20.07 -8.47 2.44
C PRO A 3 -19.12 -8.56 1.25
N LEU A 4 -18.71 -7.43 0.69
CA LEU A 4 -17.79 -7.39 -0.46
C LEU A 4 -16.38 -7.89 -0.09
N ILE A 5 -15.87 -7.49 1.07
CA ILE A 5 -14.58 -7.98 1.56
C ILE A 5 -14.66 -9.48 1.83
N ASN A 6 -15.73 -9.96 2.44
CA ASN A 6 -15.92 -11.38 2.70
C ASN A 6 -16.04 -12.21 1.41
N GLN A 7 -16.57 -11.67 0.32
CA GLN A 7 -16.58 -12.37 -0.97
C GLN A 7 -15.15 -12.65 -1.47
N ILE A 8 -14.23 -11.67 -1.32
CA ILE A 8 -12.81 -11.85 -1.70
C ILE A 8 -12.18 -12.91 -0.81
N ARG A 9 -12.39 -12.83 0.51
CA ARG A 9 -11.86 -13.80 1.47
C ARG A 9 -12.41 -15.22 1.24
N GLU A 10 -13.71 -15.35 0.94
CA GLU A 10 -14.31 -16.63 0.55
C GLU A 10 -13.70 -17.21 -0.72
N ARG A 11 -13.45 -16.38 -1.73
CA ARG A 11 -12.76 -16.82 -2.95
C ARG A 11 -11.37 -17.35 -2.61
N ALA A 12 -10.58 -16.62 -1.83
CA ALA A 12 -9.26 -17.03 -1.42
C ALA A 12 -9.29 -18.32 -0.59
N LYS A 13 -10.26 -18.46 0.31
CA LYS A 13 -10.45 -19.68 1.13
C LYS A 13 -10.80 -20.91 0.27
N LYS A 14 -11.56 -20.71 -0.80
CA LYS A 14 -12.01 -21.80 -1.72
C LYS A 14 -11.01 -22.08 -2.83
N SER A 15 -9.92 -21.35 -2.91
CA SER A 15 -8.88 -21.49 -3.92
C SER A 15 -8.11 -22.80 -3.69
N THR A 16 -8.68 -23.91 -4.12
CA THR A 16 -8.06 -25.23 -4.05
C THR A 16 -7.24 -25.50 -5.32
N GLY A 17 -6.07 -26.11 -5.16
CA GLY A 17 -5.32 -26.68 -6.28
C GLY A 17 -4.25 -25.78 -6.92
N LEU A 18 -4.02 -24.56 -6.41
CA LEU A 18 -2.92 -23.73 -6.88
C LEU A 18 -1.60 -24.04 -6.17
N ILE A 19 -1.65 -24.51 -4.92
CA ILE A 19 -0.48 -24.85 -4.12
C ILE A 19 -0.83 -25.97 -3.12
N ASP A 20 0.00 -27.00 -3.03
CA ASP A 20 -0.23 -28.18 -2.18
C ASP A 20 -0.31 -27.87 -0.67
N TYR A 21 0.20 -26.71 -0.23
CA TYR A 21 0.13 -26.28 1.17
C TYR A 21 -1.03 -25.34 1.49
N ALA A 22 -1.94 -25.07 0.55
CA ALA A 22 -3.12 -24.24 0.80
C ALA A 22 -4.06 -24.81 1.89
N GLU A 23 -3.96 -26.10 2.18
CA GLU A 23 -4.68 -26.77 3.26
C GLU A 23 -4.37 -26.18 4.66
N ASN A 24 -3.21 -25.54 4.83
CA ASN A 24 -2.77 -24.93 6.07
C ASN A 24 -3.16 -23.44 6.19
N VAL A 25 -3.83 -22.87 5.20
CA VAL A 25 -4.24 -21.46 5.20
C VAL A 25 -5.67 -21.34 5.68
N ASP A 26 -5.84 -20.92 6.93
CA ASP A 26 -7.16 -20.58 7.48
C ASP A 26 -7.48 -19.09 7.24
N ILE A 27 -8.38 -18.84 6.31
CA ILE A 27 -8.86 -17.49 6.01
C ILE A 27 -10.23 -17.31 6.67
N ALA A 28 -10.23 -16.69 7.86
CA ALA A 28 -11.46 -16.37 8.56
C ALA A 28 -12.22 -15.23 7.88
N LEU A 29 -13.53 -15.30 7.81
CA LEU A 29 -14.38 -14.19 7.38
C LEU A 29 -14.54 -13.17 8.53
N TYR A 30 -14.74 -11.91 8.19
CA TYR A 30 -15.13 -10.91 9.19
C TYR A 30 -16.58 -11.10 9.60
N VAL A 31 -16.82 -11.23 10.90
CA VAL A 31 -18.16 -11.34 11.49
C VAL A 31 -18.29 -10.27 12.56
N ASP A 32 -19.15 -9.28 12.30
CA ASP A 32 -19.35 -8.15 13.21
C ASP A 32 -19.81 -8.62 14.59
N ASN A 33 -19.25 -8.03 15.64
CA ASN A 33 -19.47 -8.39 17.05
C ASN A 33 -19.06 -9.81 17.43
N VAL A 34 -18.32 -10.55 16.59
CA VAL A 34 -17.77 -11.88 16.88
C VAL A 34 -16.25 -11.85 16.85
N ASN A 35 -15.64 -11.55 15.68
CA ASN A 35 -14.20 -11.48 15.54
C ASN A 35 -13.71 -10.09 15.12
N CYS A 36 -14.61 -9.13 14.97
CA CYS A 36 -14.29 -7.73 14.69
C CYS A 36 -15.42 -6.83 15.23
N ASN A 37 -15.11 -5.54 15.37
CA ASN A 37 -16.11 -4.50 15.59
C ASN A 37 -16.16 -3.63 14.33
N TRP A 38 -17.18 -3.82 13.48
CA TRP A 38 -17.24 -3.25 12.13
C TRP A 38 -17.64 -1.77 12.13
N THR A 39 -16.81 -0.96 12.77
CA THR A 39 -16.90 0.50 12.72
C THR A 39 -16.27 1.06 11.43
N LYS A 40 -16.56 2.32 11.11
CA LYS A 40 -15.97 2.98 9.93
C LYS A 40 -14.43 3.04 9.96
N PRO A 41 -13.76 3.34 11.10
CA PRO A 41 -12.30 3.25 11.20
C PRO A 41 -11.79 1.83 10.97
N TYR A 42 -12.39 0.83 11.62
CA TYR A 42 -12.00 -0.57 11.44
C TYR A 42 -12.17 -1.03 9.99
N ALA A 43 -13.30 -0.73 9.38
CA ALA A 43 -13.56 -1.08 7.97
C ALA A 43 -12.53 -0.48 6.99
N ARG A 44 -12.03 0.73 7.27
CA ARG A 44 -10.96 1.35 6.48
C ARG A 44 -9.64 0.60 6.63
N GLU A 45 -9.26 0.23 7.84
CA GLU A 45 -8.04 -0.55 8.06
C GLU A 45 -8.16 -1.96 7.47
N ALA A 46 -9.28 -2.63 7.66
CA ALA A 46 -9.54 -3.92 7.03
C ALA A 46 -9.42 -3.84 5.51
N LEU A 47 -10.01 -2.82 4.87
CA LEU A 47 -9.89 -2.61 3.43
C LEU A 47 -8.43 -2.38 2.99
N ARG A 48 -7.65 -1.61 3.75
CA ARG A 48 -6.23 -1.37 3.47
C ARG A 48 -5.40 -2.66 3.52
N TRP A 49 -5.69 -3.52 4.50
CA TRP A 49 -5.06 -4.82 4.63
C TRP A 49 -5.47 -5.78 3.51
N GLU A 50 -6.76 -5.88 3.20
CA GLU A 50 -7.24 -6.73 2.10
C GLU A 50 -6.62 -6.31 0.75
N ARG A 51 -6.56 -5.00 0.47
CA ARG A 51 -5.88 -4.52 -0.74
C ARG A 51 -4.39 -4.85 -0.77
N ARG A 52 -3.71 -4.79 0.38
CA ARG A 52 -2.29 -5.16 0.48
C ARG A 52 -2.07 -6.64 0.19
N LEU A 53 -2.95 -7.50 0.68
CA LEU A 53 -2.86 -8.95 0.49
C LEU A 53 -3.26 -9.34 -0.94
N GLU A 54 -4.39 -8.85 -1.41
CA GLU A 54 -4.95 -9.20 -2.70
C GLU A 54 -4.08 -8.71 -3.88
N LEU A 55 -3.54 -7.50 -3.78
CA LEU A 55 -2.74 -6.87 -4.82
C LEU A 55 -1.22 -6.94 -4.54
N ALA A 56 -0.80 -7.93 -3.75
CA ALA A 56 0.61 -8.17 -3.50
C ALA A 56 1.35 -8.45 -4.82
N MET A 57 2.52 -7.83 -4.99
CA MET A 57 3.37 -7.95 -6.20
C MET A 57 2.78 -7.33 -7.49
N GLU A 58 1.62 -6.66 -7.41
CA GLU A 58 1.00 -5.97 -8.57
C GLU A 58 1.38 -4.48 -8.68
N SER A 59 2.38 -4.03 -7.94
CA SER A 59 2.88 -2.64 -7.92
C SER A 59 1.84 -1.57 -7.50
N GLN A 60 0.72 -1.98 -6.90
CA GLN A 60 -0.35 -1.06 -6.49
C GLN A 60 -0.09 -0.37 -5.15
N ARG A 61 0.77 -0.96 -4.30
CA ARG A 61 0.93 -0.54 -2.90
C ARG A 61 1.36 0.91 -2.75
N PHE A 62 2.31 1.37 -3.56
CA PHE A 62 2.81 2.75 -3.50
C PHE A 62 1.69 3.76 -3.78
N PHE A 63 0.94 3.55 -4.85
CA PHE A 63 -0.17 4.42 -5.24
C PHE A 63 -1.28 4.46 -4.18
N ASP A 64 -1.56 3.33 -3.55
CA ASP A 64 -2.52 3.28 -2.44
C ASP A 64 -2.04 4.12 -1.24
N LEU A 65 -0.78 3.99 -0.84
CA LEU A 65 -0.20 4.76 0.27
C LEU A 65 -0.23 6.27 -0.01
N VAL A 66 0.13 6.68 -1.23
CA VAL A 66 0.07 8.08 -1.66
C VAL A 66 -1.36 8.60 -1.65
N ARG A 67 -2.30 7.88 -2.27
CA ARG A 67 -3.73 8.25 -2.30
C ARG A 67 -4.36 8.35 -0.91
N TRP A 68 -3.92 7.53 0.04
CA TRP A 68 -4.38 7.59 1.42
C TRP A 68 -3.66 8.63 2.27
N GLY A 69 -2.62 9.28 1.75
CA GLY A 69 -1.84 10.30 2.43
C GLY A 69 -1.00 9.76 3.60
N ILE A 70 -0.60 8.49 3.53
CA ILE A 70 0.17 7.80 4.58
C ILE A 70 1.51 7.24 4.08
N ALA A 71 1.92 7.59 2.87
CA ALA A 71 3.16 7.08 2.28
C ALA A 71 4.38 7.41 3.14
N ASP A 72 4.49 8.66 3.58
CA ASP A 72 5.58 9.14 4.42
C ASP A 72 5.71 8.36 5.73
N SER A 73 4.62 8.19 6.46
CA SER A 73 4.64 7.47 7.74
C SER A 73 4.96 5.99 7.57
N VAL A 74 4.34 5.32 6.60
CA VAL A 74 4.51 3.87 6.39
C VAL A 74 5.90 3.55 5.85
N ILE A 75 6.40 4.32 4.87
CA ILE A 75 7.71 4.06 4.24
C ILE A 75 8.84 4.39 5.21
N ASN A 76 8.77 5.52 5.92
CA ASN A 76 9.81 5.87 6.90
C ASN A 76 9.82 4.91 8.10
N THR A 77 8.66 4.39 8.53
CA THR A 77 8.62 3.32 9.53
C THR A 77 9.32 2.07 9.02
N PHE A 78 9.07 1.66 7.79
CA PHE A 78 9.75 0.52 7.17
C PHE A 78 11.27 0.73 7.10
N TYR A 79 11.75 1.90 6.67
CA TYR A 79 13.18 2.20 6.64
C TYR A 79 13.81 2.10 8.03
N LYS A 80 13.16 2.66 9.04
CA LYS A 80 13.63 2.59 10.43
C LYS A 80 13.72 1.16 10.97
N GLU A 81 12.75 0.31 10.63
CA GLU A 81 12.71 -1.09 11.06
C GLU A 81 13.73 -1.98 10.32
N GLU A 82 14.04 -1.64 9.06
CA GLU A 82 14.96 -2.42 8.23
C GLU A 82 16.42 -1.93 8.30
N ALA A 83 16.68 -0.67 8.65
CA ALA A 83 18.04 -0.13 8.76
C ALA A 83 19.00 -0.97 9.61
N PRO A 84 18.60 -1.50 10.79
CA PRO A 84 19.48 -2.36 11.59
C PRO A 84 19.86 -3.69 10.89
N LYS A 85 19.10 -4.11 9.89
CA LYS A 85 19.33 -5.36 9.15
C LYS A 85 20.01 -5.12 7.81
N ARG A 86 19.90 -3.90 7.27
CA ARG A 86 20.33 -3.55 5.91
C ARG A 86 20.84 -2.12 5.86
N THR A 87 22.16 -1.97 5.86
CA THR A 87 22.84 -0.68 5.97
C THR A 87 22.46 0.35 4.90
N TYR A 88 22.02 -0.08 3.73
CA TYR A 88 21.58 0.84 2.66
C TYR A 88 20.26 1.56 2.97
N TYR A 89 19.58 1.23 4.08
CA TYR A 89 18.42 1.98 4.55
C TYR A 89 18.75 3.00 5.65
N GLU A 90 20.00 3.06 6.15
CA GLU A 90 20.37 3.95 7.26
C GLU A 90 20.06 5.42 6.97
N ASP A 91 20.37 5.86 5.74
CA ASP A 91 20.13 7.24 5.29
C ASP A 91 18.86 7.37 4.43
N ALA A 92 18.09 6.31 4.28
CA ALA A 92 16.90 6.33 3.44
C ALA A 92 15.78 7.14 4.12
N HIS A 93 15.23 8.09 3.39
CA HIS A 93 14.15 8.94 3.87
C HIS A 93 13.13 9.22 2.75
N PHE A 94 11.86 9.07 3.08
CA PHE A 94 10.75 9.46 2.21
C PHE A 94 10.28 10.87 2.59
N GLU A 95 10.50 11.82 1.72
CA GLU A 95 10.09 13.21 1.91
C GLU A 95 8.69 13.44 1.35
N LYS A 96 7.74 13.78 2.24
CA LYS A 96 6.36 14.06 1.88
C LYS A 96 6.25 15.25 0.93
N ASN A 97 5.31 15.17 -0.01
CA ASN A 97 5.05 16.13 -1.08
C ASN A 97 6.16 16.23 -2.14
N ARG A 98 7.23 15.48 -2.00
CA ARG A 98 8.32 15.39 -2.99
C ARG A 98 8.42 13.97 -3.55
N ALA A 99 8.65 12.99 -2.68
CA ALA A 99 8.94 11.62 -3.07
C ALA A 99 7.73 10.87 -3.68
N GLU A 100 6.53 11.44 -3.61
CA GLU A 100 5.34 10.97 -4.32
C GLU A 100 5.38 11.28 -5.82
N TYR A 101 6.25 12.19 -6.25
CA TYR A 101 6.32 12.69 -7.62
C TYR A 101 7.68 12.40 -8.23
N VAL A 102 7.74 12.42 -9.55
CA VAL A 102 9.00 12.40 -10.29
C VAL A 102 9.31 13.80 -10.84
N PRO A 103 10.60 14.17 -11.02
CA PRO A 103 10.93 15.44 -11.62
C PRO A 103 10.46 15.52 -13.09
N ILE A 104 9.99 16.69 -13.49
CA ILE A 104 9.70 16.96 -14.89
C ILE A 104 11.03 17.12 -15.64
N PRO A 105 11.26 16.40 -16.75
CA PRO A 105 12.50 16.54 -17.52
C PRO A 105 12.75 18.00 -17.93
N GLN A 106 13.97 18.49 -17.73
CA GLN A 106 14.33 19.89 -18.03
C GLN A 106 14.02 20.27 -19.48
N GLN A 107 14.15 19.33 -20.41
CA GLN A 107 13.77 19.55 -21.81
C GLN A 107 12.30 19.93 -21.97
N GLN A 108 11.41 19.28 -21.24
CA GLN A 108 9.96 19.59 -21.29
C GLN A 108 9.66 20.98 -20.74
N ILE A 109 10.35 21.38 -19.67
CA ILE A 109 10.25 22.73 -19.14
C ILE A 109 10.69 23.76 -20.18
N ASN A 110 11.82 23.52 -20.85
CA ASN A 110 12.33 24.40 -21.89
C ASN A 110 11.39 24.47 -23.12
N PHE A 111 10.89 23.32 -23.59
CA PHE A 111 9.94 23.29 -24.71
C PHE A 111 8.63 24.00 -24.41
N SER A 112 8.17 23.95 -23.18
CA SER A 112 6.95 24.65 -22.73
C SER A 112 7.17 26.17 -22.60
N LYS A 113 8.35 26.71 -22.91
CA LYS A 113 8.73 28.11 -22.68
C LYS A 113 8.49 28.56 -21.23
N GLN A 114 8.87 27.69 -20.29
CA GLN A 114 8.74 27.92 -18.85
C GLN A 114 7.27 27.94 -18.32
N VAL A 115 6.31 27.47 -19.11
CA VAL A 115 4.92 27.31 -18.63
C VAL A 115 4.86 26.19 -17.59
N TYR A 116 5.60 25.07 -17.82
CA TYR A 116 5.75 24.03 -16.83
C TYR A 116 6.76 24.44 -15.76
N LYS A 117 6.37 24.31 -14.53
CA LYS A 117 7.25 24.52 -13.38
C LYS A 117 7.59 23.16 -12.78
N GLN A 118 8.83 23.03 -12.30
CA GLN A 118 9.30 21.81 -11.64
C GLN A 118 8.44 21.47 -10.42
N ASN A 119 8.29 20.17 -10.16
CA ASN A 119 7.67 19.69 -8.93
C ASN A 119 8.48 20.14 -7.71
N TYR A 120 7.78 20.28 -6.58
CA TYR A 120 8.41 20.70 -5.33
C TYR A 120 9.61 19.78 -4.97
N GLY A 121 10.72 20.39 -4.58
CA GLY A 121 11.93 19.71 -4.11
C GLY A 121 12.86 19.18 -5.21
N TYR A 122 12.58 19.49 -6.50
CA TYR A 122 13.44 19.10 -7.64
C TYR A 122 13.98 20.32 -8.37
#